data_c812313c91bc1d7288e770ec606dd998
#
_entry.id   c812313c91bc1d7288e770ec606dd998
#
_cell.length_a   1.000
_cell.length_b   1.000
_cell.length_c   1.000
_cell.angle_alpha   90.00
_cell.angle_beta   90.00
_cell.angle_gamma   90.00
#
_symmetry.space_group_name_H-M   'P 1'
#
loop_
_entity.id
_entity.type
_entity.pdbx_description
1 polymer ?
#
loop_
_entity_poly.entity_id
_entity_poly.type
_entity_poly.pdbx_seq_one_letter_code
_entity_poly.pdbx_strand_id
1 'polypeptide(L)'
;SWGYTVGINTKIFKTYDLSANYTKSVLEFEQELYPDFSTYWNTPEDKWKVQFGNTNVFENVGFNVAWRWFTDFYWESTFGNGDVPATHVIDAQVNFTIPKWNSTIKIGAANLGGKEYFTAFGSGFIGSQYYISWTANNL
;
A
#
# COMPACT_ATOMS: atom_id res chain seq x y z
N SER A 1 18.40 -15.57 -6.41
CA SER A 1 17.06 -15.09 -6.06
C SER A 1 16.10 -15.29 -7.22
N TRP A 2 14.84 -15.45 -6.91
CA TRP A 2 13.78 -15.54 -7.89
C TRP A 2 12.51 -14.90 -7.35
N GLY A 3 11.64 -14.54 -8.24
CA GLY A 3 10.36 -13.94 -7.85
C GLY A 3 9.42 -13.79 -9.03
N TYR A 4 8.17 -13.51 -8.73
CA TYR A 4 7.17 -13.22 -9.73
C TYR A 4 6.12 -12.25 -9.17
N THR A 5 5.45 -11.58 -10.08
CA THR A 5 4.30 -10.74 -9.76
C THR A 5 3.13 -11.15 -10.63
N VAL A 6 1.98 -11.31 -10.00
CA VAL A 6 0.72 -11.57 -10.68
C VAL A 6 -0.24 -10.45 -10.35
N GLY A 7 -0.87 -9.90 -11.37
CA GLY A 7 -1.84 -8.83 -11.20
C GLY A 7 -3.09 -9.05 -12.04
N ILE A 8 -4.19 -8.54 -11.54
CA ILE A 8 -5.47 -8.53 -12.24
C ILE A 8 -6.12 -7.16 -12.08
N ASN A 9 -6.64 -6.64 -13.18
CA ASN A 9 -7.46 -5.44 -13.21
C ASN A 9 -8.75 -5.78 -13.92
N THR A 10 -9.86 -5.55 -13.28
CA THR A 10 -11.17 -5.86 -13.86
C THR A 10 -12.23 -4.88 -13.40
N LYS A 11 -13.29 -4.78 -14.17
CA LYS A 11 -14.51 -4.07 -13.77
C LYS A 11 -15.56 -5.07 -13.33
N ILE A 12 -16.15 -4.83 -12.18
CA ILE A 12 -17.26 -5.62 -11.65
C ILE A 12 -18.49 -4.74 -11.48
N PHE A 13 -19.68 -5.32 -11.58
CA PHE A 13 -20.95 -4.58 -11.52
C PHE A 13 -20.99 -3.37 -12.50
N LYS A 14 -20.33 -3.49 -13.64
CA LYS A 14 -20.24 -2.50 -14.74
C LYS A 14 -19.44 -1.23 -14.45
N THR A 15 -19.40 -0.75 -13.20
CA THR A 15 -18.82 0.56 -12.86
C THR A 15 -17.76 0.52 -11.78
N TYR A 16 -17.62 -0.60 -11.07
CA TYR A 16 -16.64 -0.76 -10.00
C TYR A 16 -15.33 -1.28 -10.57
N ASP A 17 -14.23 -0.68 -10.16
CA ASP A 17 -12.88 -1.12 -10.52
C ASP A 17 -12.30 -1.97 -9.39
N LEU A 18 -11.83 -3.16 -9.74
CA LEU A 18 -11.12 -4.05 -8.84
C LEU A 18 -9.73 -4.31 -9.39
N SER A 19 -8.72 -4.09 -8.59
CA SER A 19 -7.34 -4.37 -8.91
C SER A 19 -6.70 -5.18 -7.78
N ALA A 20 -5.98 -6.22 -8.12
CA ALA A 20 -5.26 -7.03 -7.14
C ALA A 20 -3.89 -7.40 -7.69
N ASN A 21 -2.87 -7.26 -6.86
CA ASN A 21 -1.50 -7.62 -7.18
C ASN A 21 -0.92 -8.49 -6.06
N TYR A 22 -0.20 -9.51 -6.46
CA TYR A 22 0.57 -10.36 -5.57
C TYR A 22 1.99 -10.46 -6.05
N THR A 23 2.94 -10.26 -5.16
CA THR A 23 4.37 -10.38 -5.45
C THR A 23 5.00 -11.40 -4.52
N LYS A 24 5.72 -12.34 -5.08
CA LYS A 24 6.57 -13.31 -4.40
C LYS A 24 8.02 -12.99 -4.69
N SER A 25 8.85 -12.93 -3.65
CA SER A 25 10.30 -12.70 -3.77
C SER A 25 11.03 -13.63 -2.83
N VAL A 26 11.89 -14.48 -3.37
CA VAL A 26 12.62 -15.48 -2.58
C VAL A 26 14.11 -15.33 -2.82
N LEU A 27 14.86 -15.24 -1.73
CA LEU A 27 16.30 -15.33 -1.75
C LEU A 27 16.70 -16.75 -1.34
N GLU A 28 17.32 -17.46 -2.27
CA GLU A 28 17.94 -18.76 -1.98
C GLU A 28 19.39 -18.50 -1.55
N PHE A 29 19.64 -18.63 -0.25
CA PHE A 29 20.96 -18.43 0.32
C PHE A 29 21.16 -19.38 1.52
N GLU A 30 22.25 -20.13 1.48
CA GLU A 30 22.61 -21.04 2.54
C GLU A 30 23.45 -20.31 3.59
N GLN A 31 22.79 -19.71 4.56
CA GLN A 31 23.41 -18.93 5.64
C GLN A 31 24.41 -19.76 6.46
N GLU A 32 24.16 -21.05 6.60
CA GLU A 32 25.03 -21.97 7.37
C GLU A 32 26.42 -22.10 6.77
N LEU A 33 26.54 -21.99 5.44
CA LEU A 33 27.81 -22.03 4.74
C LEU A 33 28.58 -20.70 4.82
N TYR A 34 27.89 -19.60 5.10
CA TYR A 34 28.47 -18.26 5.13
C TYR A 34 27.91 -17.48 6.33
N PRO A 35 28.25 -17.87 7.58
CA PRO A 35 27.62 -17.32 8.77
C PRO A 35 27.90 -15.83 9.01
N ASP A 36 29.00 -15.31 8.49
CA ASP A 36 29.38 -13.90 8.64
C ASP A 36 28.93 -13.02 7.47
N PHE A 37 28.20 -13.57 6.51
CA PHE A 37 27.76 -12.84 5.35
C PHE A 37 26.34 -12.30 5.54
N SER A 38 26.18 -10.98 5.34
CA SER A 38 24.88 -10.31 5.35
C SER A 38 24.38 -10.12 3.93
N THR A 39 23.18 -10.60 3.65
CA THR A 39 22.59 -10.54 2.30
C THR A 39 22.02 -9.19 1.94
N TYR A 40 21.64 -8.38 2.94
CA TYR A 40 20.95 -7.09 2.77
C TYR A 40 19.70 -7.20 1.87
N TRP A 41 19.01 -8.34 1.95
CA TRP A 41 17.86 -8.60 1.10
C TRP A 41 16.68 -7.66 1.37
N ASN A 42 16.36 -7.41 2.63
CA ASN A 42 15.41 -6.40 3.12
C ASN A 42 14.07 -6.36 2.37
N THR A 43 13.57 -7.53 2.02
CA THR A 43 12.39 -7.68 1.17
C THR A 43 11.45 -8.71 1.78
N PRO A 44 10.17 -8.39 2.00
CA PRO A 44 9.20 -9.39 2.40
C PRO A 44 9.02 -10.44 1.30
N GLU A 45 8.82 -11.68 1.70
CA GLU A 45 8.64 -12.78 0.75
C GLU A 45 7.34 -12.65 -0.03
N ASP A 46 6.27 -12.25 0.64
CA ASP A 46 4.95 -12.10 0.05
C ASP A 46 4.42 -10.69 0.26
N LYS A 47 3.90 -10.08 -0.81
CA LYS A 47 3.22 -8.79 -0.79
C LYS A 47 1.90 -8.87 -1.53
N TRP A 48 0.87 -8.25 -0.98
CA TRP A 48 -0.44 -8.12 -1.58
C TRP A 48 -0.86 -6.67 -1.65
N LYS A 49 -1.52 -6.33 -2.73
CA LYS A 49 -2.23 -5.05 -2.84
C LYS A 49 -3.56 -5.30 -3.53
N VAL A 50 -4.64 -4.90 -2.89
CA VAL A 50 -5.98 -4.96 -3.46
C VAL A 50 -6.57 -3.57 -3.43
N GLN A 51 -7.11 -3.10 -4.56
CA GLN A 51 -7.81 -1.83 -4.66
C GLN A 51 -9.21 -2.06 -5.18
N PHE A 52 -10.15 -1.36 -4.61
CA PHE A 52 -11.55 -1.38 -5.00
C PHE A 52 -12.12 0.02 -4.95
N GLY A 53 -12.81 0.41 -5.99
CA GLY A 53 -13.38 1.74 -6.04
C GLY A 53 -14.35 1.95 -7.18
N ASN A 54 -14.99 3.10 -7.13
CA ASN A 54 -15.87 3.58 -8.17
C ASN A 54 -15.80 5.12 -8.18
N THR A 55 -15.46 5.69 -9.32
CA THR A 55 -15.36 7.14 -9.48
C THR A 55 -16.70 7.85 -9.49
N ASN A 56 -17.77 7.10 -9.65
CA ASN A 56 -19.13 7.65 -9.74
C ASN A 56 -20.15 6.66 -9.16
N VAL A 57 -20.02 6.34 -7.86
CA VAL A 57 -20.94 5.44 -7.14
C VAL A 57 -22.32 6.06 -6.98
N PHE A 58 -22.36 7.37 -6.79
CA PHE A 58 -23.53 8.23 -6.92
C PHE A 58 -23.18 9.41 -7.82
N GLU A 59 -24.15 10.16 -8.25
CA GLU A 59 -23.89 11.38 -9.01
C GLU A 59 -22.90 12.27 -8.28
N ASN A 60 -21.73 12.53 -8.91
CA ASN A 60 -20.65 13.35 -8.38
C ASN A 60 -19.98 12.85 -7.09
N VAL A 61 -20.15 11.57 -6.76
CA VAL A 61 -19.50 10.95 -5.60
C VAL A 61 -18.76 9.68 -6.02
N GLY A 62 -17.50 9.61 -5.68
CA GLY A 62 -16.67 8.43 -5.90
C GLY A 62 -15.90 8.03 -4.66
N PHE A 63 -15.36 6.83 -4.65
CA PHE A 63 -14.52 6.34 -3.56
C PHE A 63 -13.43 5.41 -4.07
N ASN A 64 -12.40 5.23 -3.26
CA ASN A 64 -11.36 4.24 -3.47
C ASN A 64 -10.90 3.69 -2.12
N VAL A 65 -10.76 2.38 -2.03
CA VAL A 65 -10.19 1.69 -0.87
C VAL A 65 -9.05 0.82 -1.36
N ALA A 66 -7.91 0.90 -0.70
CA ALA A 66 -6.75 0.06 -0.97
C ALA A 66 -6.34 -0.68 0.29
N TRP A 67 -6.06 -1.96 0.14
CA TRP A 67 -5.51 -2.80 1.20
C TRP A 67 -4.17 -3.33 0.74
N ARG A 68 -3.15 -3.12 1.59
CA ARG A 68 -1.79 -3.59 1.35
C ARG A 68 -1.37 -4.50 2.51
N TRP A 69 -0.71 -5.58 2.19
CA TRP A 69 -0.22 -6.52 3.18
C TRP A 69 1.12 -7.09 2.74
N PHE A 70 2.02 -7.28 3.69
CA PHE A 70 3.29 -7.98 3.46
C PHE A 70 3.64 -8.85 4.66
N THR A 71 4.37 -9.93 4.39
CA THR A 71 4.90 -10.81 5.43
C THR A 71 6.03 -10.15 6.20
N ASP A 72 6.30 -10.66 7.38
CA ASP A 72 7.49 -10.29 8.13
C ASP A 72 8.77 -10.59 7.32
N PHE A 73 9.80 -9.83 7.56
CA PHE A 73 11.11 -10.05 6.96
C PHE A 73 12.22 -9.52 7.84
N TYR A 74 13.42 -10.06 7.66
CA TYR A 74 14.60 -9.64 8.40
C TYR A 74 15.27 -8.47 7.69
N TRP A 75 15.49 -7.39 8.43
CA TRP A 75 16.16 -6.19 7.96
C TRP A 75 17.62 -6.19 8.39
N GLU A 76 18.53 -5.95 7.45
CA GLU A 76 19.97 -5.79 7.66
C GLU A 76 20.42 -4.42 7.14
N SER A 77 21.08 -3.64 7.99
CA SER A 77 21.65 -2.35 7.60
C SER A 77 22.80 -1.97 8.52
N THR A 78 23.50 -0.91 8.17
CA THR A 78 24.57 -0.33 9.02
C THR A 78 24.02 0.31 10.30
N PHE A 79 22.72 0.64 10.34
CA PHE A 79 22.06 1.24 11.50
C PHE A 79 21.48 0.23 12.47
N GLY A 80 21.31 -1.00 12.05
CA GLY A 80 20.76 -2.04 12.89
C GLY A 80 20.14 -3.17 12.08
N ASN A 81 19.94 -4.29 12.73
CA ASN A 81 19.34 -5.49 12.17
C ASN A 81 18.17 -5.92 13.04
N GLY A 82 17.18 -6.53 12.46
CA GLY A 82 16.06 -7.08 13.19
C GLY A 82 14.88 -7.43 12.30
N ASP A 83 13.84 -7.96 12.92
CA ASP A 83 12.63 -8.38 12.22
C ASP A 83 11.69 -7.19 11.99
N VAL A 84 11.25 -7.00 10.77
CA VAL A 84 10.13 -6.12 10.44
C VAL A 84 8.88 -6.99 10.45
N PRO A 85 7.91 -6.73 11.35
CA PRO A 85 6.74 -7.60 11.49
C PRO A 85 5.82 -7.52 10.28
N ALA A 86 5.07 -8.60 10.04
CA ALA A 86 4.00 -8.63 9.05
C ALA A 86 3.01 -7.49 9.33
N THR A 87 2.61 -6.79 8.29
CA THR A 87 1.78 -5.59 8.43
C THR A 87 0.74 -5.53 7.34
N HIS A 88 -0.46 -5.07 7.68
CA HIS A 88 -1.48 -4.73 6.71
C HIS A 88 -1.94 -3.28 6.94
N VAL A 89 -2.20 -2.59 5.84
CA VAL A 89 -2.52 -1.16 5.82
C VAL A 89 -3.73 -0.95 4.94
N ILE A 90 -4.69 -0.19 5.43
CA ILE A 90 -5.89 0.18 4.68
C ILE A 90 -5.84 1.69 4.42
N ASP A 91 -5.97 2.07 3.15
CA ASP A 91 -6.11 3.44 2.71
C ASP A 91 -7.50 3.62 2.12
N ALA A 92 -8.16 4.71 2.41
CA ALA A 92 -9.50 4.99 1.91
C ALA A 92 -9.65 6.46 1.52
N GLN A 93 -10.41 6.71 0.46
CA GLN A 93 -10.66 8.05 -0.04
C GLN A 93 -12.08 8.16 -0.61
N VAL A 94 -12.73 9.28 -0.35
CA VAL A 94 -14.01 9.64 -0.96
C VAL A 94 -13.81 10.95 -1.73
N ASN A 95 -14.41 11.03 -2.92
CA ASN A 95 -14.32 12.19 -3.79
C ASN A 95 -15.71 12.78 -4.02
N PHE A 96 -15.81 14.09 -3.90
CA PHE A 96 -17.02 14.86 -4.20
C PHE A 96 -16.71 15.85 -5.31
N THR A 97 -17.42 15.74 -6.42
CA THR A 97 -17.32 16.71 -7.52
C THR A 97 -18.43 17.71 -7.40
N ILE A 98 -18.09 19.01 -7.43
CA ILE A 98 -19.05 20.10 -7.38
C ILE A 98 -18.98 20.83 -8.73
N PRO A 99 -19.81 20.44 -9.72
CA PRO A 99 -19.74 21.02 -11.06
C PRO A 99 -20.00 22.53 -11.10
N LYS A 100 -20.89 22.99 -10.21
CA LYS A 100 -21.23 24.41 -10.10
C LYS A 100 -20.03 25.31 -9.79
N TRP A 101 -19.03 24.75 -9.07
CA TRP A 101 -17.82 25.48 -8.68
C TRP A 101 -16.57 24.99 -9.42
N ASN A 102 -16.73 24.10 -10.39
CA ASN A 102 -15.60 23.42 -11.05
C ASN A 102 -14.58 22.88 -10.04
N SER A 103 -15.06 22.29 -8.97
CA SER A 103 -14.25 21.86 -7.84
C SER A 103 -14.40 20.39 -7.55
N THR A 104 -13.35 19.80 -6.99
CA THR A 104 -13.36 18.45 -6.44
C THR A 104 -12.83 18.49 -5.01
N ILE A 105 -13.54 17.89 -4.09
CA ILE A 105 -13.13 17.72 -2.71
C ILE A 105 -12.79 16.24 -2.50
N LYS A 106 -11.62 15.99 -1.94
CA LYS A 106 -11.17 14.64 -1.59
C LYS A 106 -10.97 14.57 -0.08
N ILE A 107 -11.56 13.58 0.55
CA ILE A 107 -11.38 13.29 1.97
C ILE A 107 -10.85 11.87 2.06
N GLY A 108 -9.75 11.69 2.75
CA GLY A 108 -9.15 10.38 2.81
C GLY A 108 -8.31 10.14 4.04
N ALA A 109 -7.88 8.90 4.15
CA ALA A 109 -7.00 8.44 5.19
C ALA A 109 -5.99 7.44 4.62
N ALA A 110 -4.73 7.61 5.01
CA ALA A 110 -3.71 6.61 4.83
C ALA A 110 -3.53 5.87 6.16
N ASN A 111 -3.47 4.55 6.13
CA ASN A 111 -3.44 3.69 7.31
C ASN A 111 -4.65 3.96 8.23
N LEU A 112 -5.84 3.84 7.68
CA LEU A 112 -7.11 4.16 8.35
C LEU A 112 -7.28 3.37 9.65
N GLY A 113 -7.35 4.08 10.79
CA GLY A 113 -7.52 3.48 12.11
C GLY A 113 -6.44 2.45 12.48
N GLY A 114 -5.36 2.38 11.72
CA GLY A 114 -4.31 1.38 11.88
C GLY A 114 -3.30 1.74 12.96
N LYS A 115 -2.58 0.70 13.41
CA LYS A 115 -1.47 0.85 14.33
C LYS A 115 -0.27 1.43 13.60
N GLU A 116 0.58 2.12 14.32
CA GLU A 116 1.88 2.53 13.80
C GLU A 116 2.69 1.32 13.34
N TYR A 117 3.35 1.44 12.21
CA TYR A 117 4.21 0.42 11.66
C TYR A 117 5.49 1.04 11.10
N PHE A 118 6.49 0.21 10.83
CA PHE A 118 7.71 0.64 10.17
C PHE A 118 8.08 -0.37 9.07
N THR A 119 8.80 0.10 8.07
CA THR A 119 9.22 -0.71 6.93
C THR A 119 10.74 -0.88 6.85
N ALA A 120 11.47 -0.12 7.66
CA ALA A 120 12.92 -0.14 7.69
C ALA A 120 13.41 0.30 9.07
N PHE A 121 14.45 -0.35 9.57
CA PHE A 121 15.12 0.09 10.79
C PHE A 121 15.80 1.44 10.57
N GLY A 122 15.64 2.34 11.54
CA GLY A 122 16.14 3.72 11.44
C GLY A 122 15.15 4.68 10.79
N SER A 123 14.11 4.22 10.15
CA SER A 123 12.98 5.06 9.75
C SER A 123 12.02 5.22 10.93
N GLY A 124 11.29 6.30 10.98
CA GLY A 124 10.25 6.49 11.99
C GLY A 124 9.07 5.53 11.80
N PHE A 125 8.23 5.45 12.80
CA PHE A 125 6.96 4.76 12.69
C PHE A 125 5.99 5.54 11.81
N ILE A 126 5.21 4.82 11.02
CA ILE A 126 4.18 5.36 10.13
C ILE A 126 2.83 5.15 10.81
N GLY A 127 2.18 6.23 11.16
CA GLY A 127 0.85 6.22 11.75
C GLY A 127 -0.24 6.52 10.73
N SER A 128 -1.45 6.72 11.23
CA SER A 128 -2.58 7.13 10.40
C SER A 128 -2.45 8.60 10.00
N GLN A 129 -2.76 8.89 8.75
CA GLN A 129 -2.84 10.26 8.24
C GLN A 129 -4.23 10.50 7.65
N TYR A 130 -4.84 11.60 8.04
CA TYR A 130 -6.13 12.03 7.53
C TYR A 130 -5.95 13.34 6.77
N TYR A 131 -6.59 13.45 5.62
CA TYR A 131 -6.44 14.62 4.79
C TYR A 131 -7.74 15.04 4.14
N ILE A 132 -7.82 16.32 3.84
CA ILE A 132 -8.85 16.92 2.99
C ILE A 132 -8.14 17.74 1.93
N SER A 133 -8.58 17.60 0.71
CA SER A 133 -8.03 18.34 -0.44
C SER A 133 -9.17 18.98 -1.21
N TRP A 134 -8.96 20.22 -1.62
CA TRP A 134 -9.86 20.93 -2.51
C TRP A 134 -9.09 21.37 -3.74
N THR A 135 -9.59 20.97 -4.88
CA THR A 135 -9.01 21.35 -6.18
C THR A 135 -10.04 22.13 -6.97
N ALA A 136 -9.72 23.35 -7.32
CA ALA A 136 -10.54 24.19 -8.19
C ALA A 136 -9.89 24.19 -9.60
N ASN A 137 -10.70 23.88 -10.60
CA ASN A 137 -10.26 23.91 -11.99
C ASN A 137 -10.72 25.21 -12.64
N ASN A 138 -9.77 26.06 -13.02
CA ASN A 138 -10.06 27.23 -13.84
C ASN A 138 -10.04 26.83 -15.30
N LEU A 139 -11.16 27.01 -15.94
CA LEU A 139 -11.27 26.85 -17.39
C LEU A 139 -11.14 28.19 -18.07
#